data_9899d020f162032f9ea332ef1f86e0fb
#
_entry.id   9899d020f162032f9ea332ef1f86e0fb
#
_cell.length_a   1.000
_cell.length_b   1.000
_cell.length_c   1.000
_cell.angle_alpha   90.00
_cell.angle_beta   90.00
_cell.angle_gamma   90.00
#
_symmetry.space_group_name_H-M   'P 1'
#
loop_
_entity.id
_entity.type
_entity.pdbx_description
1 polymer ?
#
loop_
_entity_poly.entity_id
_entity_poly.type
_entity_poly.pdbx_seq_one_letter_code
_entity_poly.pdbx_strand_id
1 'polypeptide(L)'
;MVVASLFSAALFYAAPLQAQKCTISPAQVKLGETLRITCPAEFGSAKLNERSAKLYPQPDGKRFGLLPISVKDVPGTFSLLISRNDDGAPQTLPVVIRKTIFPSQNVKLAPEIEGLHSTPEEMALLTSFRDAISEIRSWADPLAPPVSGCMTSPFGVKRLHNGKYTGEYHGGVDQRTPEGEAIRAVAAGTITFAKQFNVLGNAVGIDHGQGLESMYLHMSRLVVAPGAAVQRGDILGYAGSTGRSTGPHLHWVLYVNGVNVNPAQWVKLQPCSGAAKKH
;
A
#
# COMPACT_ATOMS: atom_id res chain seq x y z
N MET A 1 12.79 74.77 28.93
CA MET A 1 11.89 73.93 28.15
C MET A 1 12.42 72.48 28.22
N VAL A 2 11.76 71.65 29.01
CA VAL A 2 12.11 70.23 29.15
C VAL A 2 11.14 69.41 28.27
N VAL A 3 11.66 68.73 27.25
CA VAL A 3 10.89 67.86 26.37
C VAL A 3 10.85 66.47 26.99
N ALA A 4 9.72 66.04 27.47
CA ALA A 4 9.49 64.66 27.96
C ALA A 4 9.15 63.79 26.80
N SER A 5 10.04 62.81 26.51
CA SER A 5 9.78 61.75 25.51
C SER A 5 8.97 60.62 26.16
N LEU A 6 7.75 60.39 25.68
CA LEU A 6 6.91 59.29 26.05
C LEU A 6 7.33 58.06 25.23
N PHE A 7 7.96 57.08 25.89
CA PHE A 7 8.17 55.74 25.31
C PHE A 7 6.87 54.94 25.43
N SER A 8 6.24 54.68 24.31
CA SER A 8 5.08 53.78 24.22
C SER A 8 5.58 52.34 24.11
N ALA A 9 5.45 51.54 25.16
CA ALA A 9 5.77 50.11 25.13
C ALA A 9 4.62 49.36 24.44
N ALA A 10 4.87 48.89 23.23
CA ALA A 10 3.94 47.98 22.53
C ALA A 10 4.01 46.58 23.17
N LEU A 11 2.98 46.17 23.89
CA LEU A 11 2.77 44.82 24.36
C LEU A 11 2.41 43.94 23.17
N PHE A 12 3.38 43.13 22.69
CA PHE A 12 3.10 42.05 21.75
C PHE A 12 2.35 40.93 22.50
N TYR A 13 1.04 40.87 22.35
CA TYR A 13 0.27 39.68 22.70
C TYR A 13 0.65 38.58 21.74
N ALA A 14 1.49 37.65 22.16
CA ALA A 14 1.67 36.39 21.46
C ALA A 14 0.35 35.61 21.56
N ALA A 15 -0.36 35.45 20.45
CA ALA A 15 -1.51 34.55 20.39
C ALA A 15 -1.07 33.16 20.85
N PRO A 16 -1.87 32.47 21.68
CA PRO A 16 -1.52 31.12 22.12
C PRO A 16 -1.32 30.23 20.88
N LEU A 17 -0.15 29.64 20.78
CA LEU A 17 0.14 28.66 19.73
C LEU A 17 -0.86 27.51 19.92
N GLN A 18 -1.87 27.48 19.06
CA GLN A 18 -2.87 26.42 19.10
C GLN A 18 -2.15 25.10 18.81
N ALA A 19 -2.07 24.20 19.81
CA ALA A 19 -1.37 22.95 19.69
C ALA A 19 -1.88 22.21 18.43
N GLN A 20 -0.98 22.02 17.47
CA GLN A 20 -1.31 21.31 16.24
C GLN A 20 -1.75 19.90 16.59
N LYS A 21 -2.85 19.44 15.99
CA LYS A 21 -3.42 18.10 16.24
C LYS A 21 -3.07 17.15 15.11
N CYS A 22 -3.00 15.87 15.44
CA CYS A 22 -2.92 14.83 14.43
C CYS A 22 -4.20 14.82 13.57
N THR A 23 -4.04 14.47 12.32
CA THR A 23 -5.12 14.29 11.35
C THR A 23 -5.03 12.94 10.66
N ILE A 24 -6.16 12.46 10.18
CA ILE A 24 -6.26 11.20 9.43
C ILE A 24 -6.94 11.42 8.09
N SER A 25 -6.51 10.67 7.08
CA SER A 25 -7.11 10.69 5.74
C SER A 25 -7.09 9.28 5.13
N PRO A 26 -8.21 8.81 4.56
CA PRO A 26 -9.54 9.45 4.56
C PRO A 26 -10.18 9.42 5.96
N ALA A 27 -11.13 10.31 6.23
CA ALA A 27 -11.88 10.33 7.51
C ALA A 27 -12.72 9.06 7.74
N GLN A 28 -13.10 8.38 6.66
CA GLN A 28 -13.76 7.09 6.66
C GLN A 28 -13.04 6.18 5.67
N VAL A 29 -12.58 5.05 6.14
CA VAL A 29 -11.76 4.10 5.37
C VAL A 29 -12.54 2.82 5.11
N LYS A 30 -12.38 2.20 3.94
CA LYS A 30 -13.02 0.92 3.61
C LYS A 30 -12.11 -0.27 3.95
N LEU A 31 -12.70 -1.46 4.03
CA LEU A 31 -11.91 -2.69 4.09
C LEU A 31 -10.97 -2.78 2.88
N GLY A 32 -9.69 -3.05 3.13
CA GLY A 32 -8.65 -3.12 2.13
C GLY A 32 -7.98 -1.77 1.80
N GLU A 33 -8.39 -0.66 2.40
CA GLU A 33 -7.76 0.65 2.18
C GLU A 33 -6.72 0.99 3.25
N THR A 34 -6.00 2.08 3.04
CA THR A 34 -4.97 2.60 3.93
C THR A 34 -5.43 3.90 4.57
N LEU A 35 -5.28 4.00 5.88
CA LEU A 35 -5.40 5.23 6.65
C LEU A 35 -4.04 5.95 6.67
N ARG A 36 -4.00 7.22 6.29
CA ARG A 36 -2.83 8.09 6.37
C ARG A 36 -2.94 8.96 7.62
N ILE A 37 -1.88 9.02 8.40
CA ILE A 37 -1.83 9.73 9.67
C ILE A 37 -0.75 10.82 9.55
N THR A 38 -1.12 12.06 9.82
CA THR A 38 -0.18 13.19 9.84
C THR A 38 -0.27 13.88 11.20
N CYS A 39 0.87 14.06 11.84
CA CYS A 39 0.99 14.57 13.20
C CYS A 39 2.08 15.64 13.32
N PRO A 40 2.04 16.47 14.36
CA PRO A 40 3.17 17.26 14.82
C PRO A 40 4.37 16.37 15.21
N ALA A 41 5.56 16.99 15.33
CA ALA A 41 6.84 16.29 15.51
C ALA A 41 6.94 15.44 16.78
N GLU A 42 6.21 15.79 17.82
CA GLU A 42 6.24 15.10 19.11
C GLU A 42 5.53 13.74 19.12
N PHE A 43 4.74 13.38 18.10
CA PHE A 43 4.07 12.09 18.03
C PHE A 43 4.92 11.05 17.32
N GLY A 44 4.96 9.79 17.81
CA GLY A 44 5.86 8.74 17.32
C GLY A 44 5.20 7.52 16.73
N SER A 45 4.00 7.19 17.18
CA SER A 45 3.30 5.99 16.74
C SER A 45 1.78 6.15 16.83
N ALA A 46 1.09 5.28 16.09
CA ALA A 46 -0.37 5.18 16.16
C ALA A 46 -0.78 3.72 16.26
N LYS A 47 -1.83 3.43 17.03
CA LYS A 47 -2.37 2.07 17.21
C LYS A 47 -3.88 2.05 17.00
N LEU A 48 -4.34 1.14 16.15
CA LEU A 48 -5.74 0.82 15.94
C LEU A 48 -5.95 -0.68 16.16
N ASN A 49 -6.67 -1.05 17.21
CA ASN A 49 -6.77 -2.42 17.67
C ASN A 49 -5.37 -3.03 17.86
N GLU A 50 -5.09 -4.17 17.23
CA GLU A 50 -3.79 -4.86 17.34
C GLU A 50 -2.72 -4.33 16.35
N ARG A 51 -3.07 -3.41 15.43
CA ARG A 51 -2.11 -2.86 14.46
C ARG A 51 -1.50 -1.57 14.94
N SER A 52 -0.19 -1.50 14.80
CA SER A 52 0.59 -0.30 15.07
C SER A 52 1.21 0.24 13.78
N ALA A 53 1.37 1.55 13.72
CA ALA A 53 2.10 2.24 12.67
C ALA A 53 3.12 3.19 13.30
N LYS A 54 4.36 3.15 12.82
CA LYS A 54 5.37 4.15 13.15
C LYS A 54 5.05 5.44 12.41
N LEU A 55 5.27 6.58 13.07
CA LEU A 55 5.16 7.91 12.46
C LEU A 55 6.58 8.42 12.17
N TYR A 56 6.91 8.53 10.89
CA TYR A 56 8.23 8.91 10.40
C TYR A 56 8.36 10.41 10.28
N PRO A 57 9.51 11.01 10.61
CA PRO A 57 9.76 12.43 10.40
C PRO A 57 9.71 12.78 8.92
N GLN A 58 9.13 13.93 8.59
CA GLN A 58 9.03 14.45 7.24
C GLN A 58 9.81 15.77 7.12
N PRO A 59 10.21 16.17 5.89
CA PRO A 59 10.97 17.42 5.68
C PRO A 59 10.26 18.69 6.15
N ASP A 60 8.92 18.68 6.24
CA ASP A 60 8.10 19.81 6.72
C ASP A 60 8.01 19.89 8.26
N GLY A 61 8.80 19.09 8.98
CA GLY A 61 8.82 19.02 10.44
C GLY A 61 7.67 18.23 11.06
N LYS A 62 6.76 17.69 10.25
CA LYS A 62 5.68 16.82 10.73
C LYS A 62 6.12 15.37 10.80
N ARG A 63 5.21 14.53 11.26
CA ARG A 63 5.32 13.10 11.21
C ARG A 63 4.21 12.50 10.37
N PHE A 64 4.55 11.44 9.64
CA PHE A 64 3.63 10.75 8.75
C PHE A 64 3.72 9.25 8.95
N GLY A 65 2.58 8.56 8.90
CA GLY A 65 2.52 7.11 8.94
C GLY A 65 1.34 6.55 8.16
N LEU A 66 1.46 5.29 7.79
CA LEU A 66 0.46 4.52 7.07
C LEU A 66 -0.08 3.41 7.97
N LEU A 67 -1.40 3.26 8.05
CA LEU A 67 -2.04 2.18 8.80
C LEU A 67 -2.99 1.43 7.86
N PRO A 68 -2.72 0.15 7.57
CA PRO A 68 -3.54 -0.64 6.66
C PRO A 68 -4.81 -1.13 7.34
N ILE A 69 -5.92 -1.17 6.60
CA ILE A 69 -7.16 -1.84 6.99
C ILE A 69 -7.30 -3.10 6.13
N SER A 70 -7.25 -4.25 6.76
CA SER A 70 -7.33 -5.54 6.05
C SER A 70 -8.75 -5.79 5.52
N VAL A 71 -8.86 -6.60 4.46
CA VAL A 71 -10.15 -7.15 3.99
C VAL A 71 -10.85 -8.01 5.05
N LYS A 72 -10.10 -8.51 6.04
CA LYS A 72 -10.57 -9.38 7.12
C LYS A 72 -10.96 -8.61 8.38
N ASP A 73 -10.76 -7.29 8.41
CA ASP A 73 -11.14 -6.47 9.56
C ASP A 73 -12.65 -6.34 9.70
N VAL A 74 -13.09 -6.02 10.90
CA VAL A 74 -14.50 -5.82 11.20
C VAL A 74 -14.89 -4.36 10.94
N PRO A 75 -15.96 -4.10 10.17
CA PRO A 75 -16.50 -2.74 10.02
C PRO A 75 -17.02 -2.20 11.34
N GLY A 76 -16.90 -0.89 11.54
CA GLY A 76 -17.35 -0.24 12.78
C GLY A 76 -16.62 1.07 13.02
N THR A 77 -16.86 1.67 14.19
CA THR A 77 -16.14 2.85 14.67
C THR A 77 -15.17 2.41 15.77
N PHE A 78 -13.91 2.80 15.60
CA PHE A 78 -12.81 2.42 16.49
C PHE A 78 -12.05 3.68 16.94
N SER A 79 -11.30 3.55 18.02
CA SER A 79 -10.44 4.61 18.55
C SER A 79 -8.99 4.38 18.09
N LEU A 80 -8.47 5.31 17.29
CA LEU A 80 -7.05 5.36 16.94
C LEU A 80 -6.30 6.08 18.06
N LEU A 81 -5.47 5.37 18.79
CA LEU A 81 -4.58 5.94 19.80
C LEU A 81 -3.28 6.39 19.13
N ILE A 82 -2.92 7.66 19.29
CA ILE A 82 -1.68 8.23 18.75
C ILE A 82 -0.81 8.65 19.91
N SER A 83 0.34 7.98 20.04
CA SER A 83 1.26 8.14 21.17
C SER A 83 2.38 9.13 20.83
N ARG A 84 2.80 9.87 21.83
CA ARG A 84 3.92 10.83 21.77
C ARG A 84 5.25 10.12 22.03
N ASN A 85 6.34 10.76 21.62
CA ASN A 85 7.71 10.34 21.95
C ASN A 85 8.22 10.95 23.28
N ASP A 86 7.46 11.90 23.82
CA ASP A 86 7.67 12.52 25.12
C ASP A 86 6.59 12.04 26.12
N ASP A 87 6.64 12.50 27.35
CA ASP A 87 5.71 12.13 28.42
C ASP A 87 4.34 12.85 28.31
N GLY A 88 4.06 13.50 27.18
CA GLY A 88 2.80 14.20 26.97
C GLY A 88 1.63 13.25 26.72
N ALA A 89 0.41 13.73 26.94
CA ALA A 89 -0.81 12.95 26.77
C ALA A 89 -0.99 12.49 25.30
N PRO A 90 -1.39 11.24 25.06
CA PRO A 90 -1.71 10.75 23.73
C PRO A 90 -2.96 11.45 23.17
N GLN A 91 -3.08 11.43 21.84
CA GLN A 91 -4.29 11.86 21.15
C GLN A 91 -5.12 10.65 20.70
N THR A 92 -6.44 10.73 20.86
CA THR A 92 -7.35 9.71 20.32
C THR A 92 -8.23 10.32 19.23
N LEU A 93 -8.33 9.61 18.08
CA LEU A 93 -9.19 10.00 16.96
C LEU A 93 -10.16 8.87 16.62
N PRO A 94 -11.43 9.18 16.30
CA PRO A 94 -12.36 8.19 15.80
C PRO A 94 -12.00 7.80 14.36
N VAL A 95 -12.01 6.49 14.07
CA VAL A 95 -11.84 5.92 12.73
C VAL A 95 -13.08 5.10 12.39
N VAL A 96 -13.73 5.44 11.29
CA VAL A 96 -14.88 4.69 10.79
C VAL A 96 -14.41 3.75 9.69
N ILE A 97 -14.44 2.43 9.95
CA ILE A 97 -14.18 1.39 8.96
C ILE A 97 -15.52 1.02 8.30
N ARG A 98 -15.64 1.33 7.00
CA ARG A 98 -16.83 1.05 6.21
C ARG A 98 -16.84 -0.39 5.70
N LYS A 99 -18.00 -1.03 5.75
CA LYS A 99 -18.24 -2.33 5.11
C LYS A 99 -17.98 -2.22 3.60
N THR A 100 -17.27 -3.20 3.04
CA THR A 100 -17.06 -3.36 1.60
C THR A 100 -17.63 -4.71 1.19
N ILE A 101 -18.40 -4.72 0.10
CA ILE A 101 -18.89 -5.96 -0.50
C ILE A 101 -17.87 -6.37 -1.56
N PHE A 102 -17.21 -7.50 -1.35
CA PHE A 102 -16.27 -8.07 -2.30
C PHE A 102 -16.99 -9.13 -3.14
N PRO A 103 -16.99 -8.98 -4.48
CA PRO A 103 -17.60 -9.97 -5.37
C PRO A 103 -16.84 -11.29 -5.34
N SER A 104 -17.46 -12.36 -5.83
CA SER A 104 -16.79 -13.64 -6.01
C SER A 104 -16.41 -13.82 -7.48
N GLN A 105 -15.29 -14.48 -7.74
CA GLN A 105 -14.81 -14.82 -9.08
C GLN A 105 -14.36 -16.29 -9.09
N ASN A 106 -14.92 -17.08 -10.01
CA ASN A 106 -14.47 -18.43 -10.24
C ASN A 106 -13.42 -18.44 -11.35
N VAL A 107 -12.21 -18.89 -11.03
CA VAL A 107 -11.10 -19.05 -11.98
C VAL A 107 -10.98 -20.53 -12.30
N LYS A 108 -11.09 -20.87 -13.59
CA LYS A 108 -10.84 -22.23 -14.06
C LYS A 108 -9.34 -22.42 -14.24
N LEU A 109 -8.77 -23.33 -13.49
CA LEU A 109 -7.35 -23.68 -13.54
C LEU A 109 -7.20 -25.09 -14.12
N ALA A 110 -6.22 -25.28 -15.01
CA ALA A 110 -5.78 -26.58 -15.42
C ALA A 110 -5.14 -27.32 -14.22
N PRO A 111 -5.19 -28.65 -14.14
CA PRO A 111 -4.70 -29.40 -12.97
C PRO A 111 -3.24 -29.08 -12.60
N GLU A 112 -2.37 -28.88 -13.60
CA GLU A 112 -0.95 -28.59 -13.43
C GLU A 112 -0.76 -27.22 -12.76
N ILE A 113 -1.63 -26.26 -13.08
CA ILE A 113 -1.60 -24.90 -12.54
C ILE A 113 -2.22 -24.86 -11.13
N GLU A 114 -3.31 -25.61 -10.92
CA GLU A 114 -3.98 -25.69 -9.60
C GLU A 114 -3.07 -26.36 -8.57
N GLY A 115 -2.27 -27.36 -8.98
CA GLY A 115 -1.33 -28.07 -8.12
C GLY A 115 -0.06 -27.30 -7.74
N LEU A 116 0.15 -26.09 -8.24
CA LEU A 116 1.31 -25.29 -7.85
C LEU A 116 1.22 -24.81 -6.40
N HIS A 117 2.29 -25.03 -5.64
CA HIS A 117 2.43 -24.57 -4.25
C HIS A 117 3.74 -23.80 -4.07
N SER A 118 3.72 -22.80 -3.20
CA SER A 118 4.94 -22.11 -2.78
C SER A 118 5.80 -23.02 -1.90
N THR A 119 7.12 -22.96 -2.08
CA THR A 119 8.04 -23.68 -1.20
C THR A 119 8.20 -22.95 0.14
N PRO A 120 8.72 -23.62 1.19
CA PRO A 120 9.03 -22.96 2.47
C PRO A 120 9.98 -21.78 2.29
N GLU A 121 10.98 -21.88 1.41
CA GLU A 121 11.97 -20.83 1.11
C GLU A 121 11.31 -19.63 0.42
N GLU A 122 10.38 -19.87 -0.51
CA GLU A 122 9.58 -18.83 -1.14
C GLU A 122 8.72 -18.09 -0.12
N MET A 123 8.05 -18.83 0.78
CA MET A 123 7.25 -18.24 1.85
C MET A 123 8.09 -17.42 2.82
N ALA A 124 9.28 -17.91 3.20
CA ALA A 124 10.21 -17.19 4.07
C ALA A 124 10.67 -15.86 3.43
N LEU A 125 11.02 -15.89 2.13
CA LEU A 125 11.40 -14.68 1.40
C LEU A 125 10.26 -13.66 1.34
N LEU A 126 9.04 -14.09 1.05
CA LEU A 126 7.86 -13.22 1.00
C LEU A 126 7.50 -12.66 2.38
N THR A 127 7.74 -13.42 3.44
CA THR A 127 7.57 -12.94 4.82
C THR A 127 8.64 -11.87 5.13
N SER A 128 9.91 -12.16 4.86
CA SER A 128 11.00 -11.21 5.05
C SER A 128 10.79 -9.92 4.25
N PHE A 129 10.28 -10.02 3.01
CA PHE A 129 9.92 -8.86 2.19
C PHE A 129 8.88 -7.97 2.87
N ARG A 130 7.80 -8.56 3.38
CA ARG A 130 6.70 -7.81 4.02
C ARG A 130 7.05 -7.25 5.39
N ASP A 131 8.05 -7.83 6.06
CA ASP A 131 8.49 -7.41 7.40
C ASP A 131 9.62 -6.37 7.34
N ALA A 132 10.28 -6.24 6.17
CA ALA A 132 11.37 -5.29 5.96
C ALA A 132 10.81 -3.89 5.71
N ILE A 133 11.04 -2.97 6.66
CA ILE A 133 10.57 -1.58 6.55
C ILE A 133 11.78 -0.65 6.59
N SER A 134 12.07 0.01 5.47
CA SER A 134 13.08 1.06 5.44
C SER A 134 12.54 2.41 5.92
N GLU A 135 13.42 3.20 6.54
CA GLU A 135 13.06 4.50 7.15
C GLU A 135 12.86 5.61 6.10
N ILE A 136 13.59 5.49 4.98
CA ILE A 136 13.64 6.53 3.94
C ILE A 136 12.48 6.35 2.99
N ARG A 137 11.63 7.38 2.88
CA ARG A 137 10.55 7.44 1.91
C ARG A 137 11.07 7.79 0.52
N SER A 138 10.94 6.88 -0.43
CA SER A 138 11.32 7.06 -1.84
C SER A 138 10.13 7.33 -2.76
N TRP A 139 8.92 7.33 -2.24
CA TRP A 139 7.68 7.51 -3.00
C TRP A 139 6.99 8.85 -2.74
N ALA A 140 6.17 9.27 -3.70
CA ALA A 140 5.27 10.42 -3.58
C ALA A 140 3.92 10.09 -4.24
N ASP A 141 2.86 10.72 -3.76
CA ASP A 141 1.52 10.65 -4.36
C ASP A 141 1.40 11.56 -5.60
N PRO A 142 0.59 11.14 -6.59
CA PRO A 142 0.04 9.81 -6.77
C PRO A 142 1.09 8.83 -7.30
N LEU A 143 0.92 7.53 -7.03
CA LEU A 143 1.73 6.50 -7.67
C LEU A 143 1.41 6.43 -9.18
N ALA A 144 2.35 5.94 -10.00
CA ALA A 144 2.12 5.72 -11.41
C ALA A 144 1.46 4.35 -11.67
N PRO A 145 0.61 4.21 -12.71
CA PRO A 145 0.16 2.89 -13.13
C PRO A 145 1.35 2.09 -13.70
N PRO A 146 1.49 0.79 -13.34
CA PRO A 146 2.60 -0.03 -13.82
C PRO A 146 2.49 -0.42 -15.30
N VAL A 147 1.28 -0.41 -15.84
CA VAL A 147 0.93 -0.67 -17.24
C VAL A 147 -0.26 0.20 -17.65
N SER A 148 -0.46 0.35 -18.98
CA SER A 148 -1.59 1.14 -19.51
C SER A 148 -2.92 0.40 -19.53
N GLY A 149 -2.90 -0.93 -19.36
CA GLY A 149 -4.08 -1.80 -19.49
C GLY A 149 -5.15 -1.56 -18.44
N CYS A 150 -6.40 -1.81 -18.83
CA CYS A 150 -7.56 -1.71 -17.95
C CYS A 150 -7.56 -2.84 -16.89
N MET A 151 -8.19 -2.58 -15.74
CA MET A 151 -8.33 -3.55 -14.66
C MET A 151 -9.37 -4.62 -15.01
N THR A 152 -8.95 -5.89 -15.04
CA THR A 152 -9.79 -7.08 -15.30
C THR A 152 -10.33 -7.71 -14.04
N SER A 153 -9.56 -7.65 -12.92
CA SER A 153 -9.97 -8.15 -11.63
C SER A 153 -9.54 -7.20 -10.51
N PRO A 154 -10.48 -6.67 -9.71
CA PRO A 154 -10.16 -5.75 -8.63
C PRO A 154 -9.60 -6.47 -7.40
N PHE A 155 -8.98 -5.68 -6.53
CA PHE A 155 -8.60 -6.08 -5.18
C PHE A 155 -9.81 -6.58 -4.37
N GLY A 156 -9.59 -7.56 -3.51
CA GLY A 156 -10.58 -8.04 -2.54
C GLY A 156 -11.57 -9.06 -3.10
N VAL A 157 -11.53 -9.40 -4.40
CA VAL A 157 -12.38 -10.44 -4.97
C VAL A 157 -12.17 -11.77 -4.24
N LYS A 158 -13.27 -12.43 -3.83
CA LYS A 158 -13.23 -13.77 -3.24
C LYS A 158 -12.92 -14.77 -4.34
N ARG A 159 -11.80 -15.48 -4.24
CA ARG A 159 -11.34 -16.41 -5.28
C ARG A 159 -11.95 -17.81 -5.06
N LEU A 160 -12.55 -18.33 -6.11
CA LEU A 160 -12.89 -19.75 -6.24
C LEU A 160 -11.99 -20.33 -7.33
N HIS A 161 -11.36 -21.46 -7.06
CA HIS A 161 -10.65 -22.24 -8.05
C HIS A 161 -11.49 -23.47 -8.40
N ASN A 162 -11.82 -23.62 -9.67
CA ASN A 162 -12.66 -24.73 -10.16
C ASN A 162 -13.96 -24.93 -9.36
N GLY A 163 -14.59 -23.80 -8.93
CA GLY A 163 -15.82 -23.79 -8.15
C GLY A 163 -15.64 -23.93 -6.63
N LYS A 164 -14.44 -24.20 -6.14
CA LYS A 164 -14.15 -24.32 -4.71
C LYS A 164 -13.59 -23.00 -4.16
N TYR A 165 -14.15 -22.52 -3.05
CA TYR A 165 -13.65 -21.31 -2.38
C TYR A 165 -12.29 -21.60 -1.73
N THR A 166 -11.29 -20.77 -2.03
CA THR A 166 -9.91 -20.94 -1.56
C THR A 166 -9.69 -20.47 -0.12
N GLY A 167 -10.66 -19.76 0.48
CA GLY A 167 -10.47 -19.08 1.77
C GLY A 167 -9.77 -17.71 1.63
N GLU A 168 -9.36 -17.32 0.43
CA GLU A 168 -8.55 -16.15 0.17
C GLU A 168 -9.27 -15.09 -0.65
N TYR A 169 -8.78 -13.86 -0.51
CA TYR A 169 -9.15 -12.71 -1.31
C TYR A 169 -8.05 -12.38 -2.30
N HIS A 170 -8.42 -11.81 -3.45
CA HIS A 170 -7.47 -11.27 -4.40
C HIS A 170 -6.64 -10.14 -3.76
N GLY A 171 -5.36 -10.40 -3.51
CA GLY A 171 -4.49 -9.52 -2.73
C GLY A 171 -3.96 -8.30 -3.48
N GLY A 172 -4.26 -8.17 -4.77
CA GLY A 172 -3.84 -7.07 -5.64
C GLY A 172 -4.88 -6.75 -6.68
N VAL A 173 -4.43 -6.28 -7.85
CA VAL A 173 -5.27 -6.07 -9.04
C VAL A 173 -4.68 -6.78 -10.23
N ASP A 174 -5.54 -7.29 -11.12
CA ASP A 174 -5.13 -7.80 -12.41
C ASP A 174 -5.44 -6.74 -13.49
N GLN A 175 -4.45 -6.43 -14.32
CA GLN A 175 -4.60 -5.53 -15.47
C GLN A 175 -4.34 -6.28 -16.76
N ARG A 176 -5.16 -6.03 -17.76
CA ARG A 176 -4.97 -6.54 -19.12
C ARG A 176 -3.65 -6.04 -19.66
N THR A 177 -2.77 -6.96 -19.99
CA THR A 177 -1.42 -6.64 -20.45
C THR A 177 -1.01 -7.70 -21.46
N PRO A 178 -0.82 -7.36 -22.74
CA PRO A 178 -0.28 -8.30 -23.72
C PRO A 178 1.07 -8.85 -23.29
N GLU A 179 1.37 -10.07 -23.68
CA GLU A 179 2.69 -10.66 -23.44
C GLU A 179 3.78 -9.79 -24.07
N GLY A 180 4.86 -9.55 -23.31
CA GLY A 180 5.98 -8.72 -23.75
C GLY A 180 5.80 -7.21 -23.56
N GLU A 181 4.65 -6.72 -23.07
CA GLU A 181 4.49 -5.32 -22.68
C GLU A 181 5.37 -5.00 -21.46
N ALA A 182 6.01 -3.82 -21.46
CA ALA A 182 6.89 -3.40 -20.37
C ALA A 182 6.10 -3.11 -19.08
N ILE A 183 6.51 -3.72 -17.97
CA ILE A 183 6.00 -3.47 -16.63
C ILE A 183 6.94 -2.48 -15.95
N ARG A 184 6.36 -1.44 -15.34
CA ARG A 184 7.09 -0.31 -14.78
C ARG A 184 6.89 -0.16 -13.27
N ALA A 185 7.91 0.37 -12.58
CA ALA A 185 7.83 0.70 -11.17
C ALA A 185 6.78 1.79 -10.91
N VAL A 186 5.87 1.56 -9.95
CA VAL A 186 4.82 2.52 -9.55
C VAL A 186 5.38 3.75 -8.84
N ALA A 187 6.55 3.60 -8.20
CA ALA A 187 7.28 4.65 -7.49
C ALA A 187 8.78 4.31 -7.47
N ALA A 188 9.62 5.24 -7.04
CA ALA A 188 11.02 4.97 -6.74
C ALA A 188 11.14 4.04 -5.52
N GLY A 189 12.25 3.29 -5.44
CA GLY A 189 12.51 2.36 -4.35
C GLY A 189 13.73 1.47 -4.61
N THR A 190 13.87 0.43 -3.80
CA THR A 190 14.94 -0.57 -3.91
C THR A 190 14.34 -1.93 -4.23
N ILE A 191 14.87 -2.62 -5.22
CA ILE A 191 14.48 -3.99 -5.57
C ILE A 191 14.86 -4.92 -4.41
N THR A 192 13.88 -5.53 -3.77
CA THR A 192 14.10 -6.48 -2.68
C THR A 192 14.36 -7.88 -3.21
N PHE A 193 13.61 -8.27 -4.21
CA PHE A 193 13.83 -9.51 -4.94
C PHE A 193 13.42 -9.37 -6.41
N ALA A 194 14.06 -10.16 -7.27
CA ALA A 194 13.73 -10.33 -8.69
C ALA A 194 14.06 -11.78 -9.06
N LYS A 195 13.06 -12.69 -9.04
CA LYS A 195 13.28 -14.14 -9.24
C LYS A 195 12.02 -14.86 -9.66
N GLN A 196 12.18 -16.12 -10.06
CA GLN A 196 11.08 -17.03 -10.32
C GLN A 196 10.59 -17.72 -9.05
N PHE A 197 9.28 -17.79 -8.90
CA PHE A 197 8.54 -18.51 -7.87
C PHE A 197 7.59 -19.52 -8.51
N ASN A 198 7.24 -20.57 -7.77
CA ASN A 198 6.31 -21.59 -8.27
C ASN A 198 4.91 -21.01 -8.56
N VAL A 199 4.35 -20.28 -7.60
CA VAL A 199 2.99 -19.72 -7.72
C VAL A 199 2.98 -18.34 -8.38
N LEU A 200 3.90 -17.47 -7.99
CA LEU A 200 3.93 -16.08 -8.46
C LEU A 200 4.54 -15.95 -9.87
N GLY A 201 5.21 -17.01 -10.36
CA GLY A 201 6.00 -16.95 -11.59
C GLY A 201 7.22 -16.04 -11.44
N ASN A 202 7.68 -15.45 -12.52
CA ASN A 202 8.71 -14.42 -12.43
C ASN A 202 8.13 -13.18 -11.76
N ALA A 203 8.73 -12.77 -10.64
CA ALA A 203 8.21 -11.69 -9.82
C ALA A 203 9.31 -10.74 -9.34
N VAL A 204 8.92 -9.47 -9.15
CA VAL A 204 9.75 -8.40 -8.60
C VAL A 204 9.05 -7.82 -7.39
N GLY A 205 9.79 -7.64 -6.28
CA GLY A 205 9.37 -6.89 -5.09
C GLY A 205 10.18 -5.62 -4.94
N ILE A 206 9.53 -4.52 -4.56
CA ILE A 206 10.16 -3.22 -4.35
C ILE A 206 9.78 -2.69 -2.97
N ASP A 207 10.77 -2.30 -2.18
CA ASP A 207 10.59 -1.48 -0.99
C ASP A 207 10.67 0.00 -1.38
N HIS A 208 9.58 0.73 -1.14
CA HIS A 208 9.47 2.17 -1.40
C HIS A 208 9.75 3.01 -0.15
N GLY A 209 9.91 2.37 0.99
CA GLY A 209 10.17 3.01 2.27
C GLY A 209 8.92 3.38 3.08
N GLN A 210 9.13 3.52 4.38
CA GLN A 210 8.11 3.86 5.38
C GLN A 210 6.90 2.91 5.33
N GLY A 211 7.16 1.62 5.05
CA GLY A 211 6.17 0.54 5.05
C GLY A 211 5.31 0.47 3.79
N LEU A 212 5.67 1.15 2.72
CA LEU A 212 5.03 0.96 1.40
C LEU A 212 5.89 0.05 0.53
N GLU A 213 5.29 -1.01 -0.01
CA GLU A 213 5.95 -1.99 -0.87
C GLU A 213 5.06 -2.35 -2.05
N SER A 214 5.66 -2.70 -3.17
CA SER A 214 4.93 -3.21 -4.34
C SER A 214 5.51 -4.51 -4.86
N MET A 215 4.66 -5.35 -5.44
CA MET A 215 5.06 -6.63 -6.04
C MET A 215 4.36 -6.83 -7.38
N TYR A 216 5.11 -7.32 -8.38
CA TYR A 216 4.69 -7.53 -9.77
C TYR A 216 4.92 -8.97 -10.15
N LEU A 217 3.91 -9.65 -10.69
CA LEU A 217 3.88 -11.10 -10.85
C LEU A 217 3.63 -11.51 -12.31
N HIS A 218 3.80 -12.82 -12.54
CA HIS A 218 3.51 -13.52 -13.81
C HIS A 218 4.30 -13.01 -15.00
N MET A 219 5.45 -12.37 -14.77
CA MET A 219 6.27 -11.78 -15.82
C MET A 219 6.91 -12.86 -16.71
N SER A 220 7.11 -12.55 -17.99
CA SER A 220 7.85 -13.42 -18.91
C SER A 220 9.36 -13.30 -18.70
N ARG A 221 9.84 -12.09 -18.41
CA ARG A 221 11.28 -11.80 -18.25
C ARG A 221 11.50 -10.65 -17.27
N LEU A 222 12.51 -10.76 -16.42
CA LEU A 222 12.98 -9.74 -15.47
C LEU A 222 14.19 -9.01 -16.05
N VAL A 223 14.33 -7.70 -15.77
CA VAL A 223 15.49 -6.89 -16.23
C VAL A 223 16.15 -6.11 -15.11
N VAL A 224 15.74 -6.35 -13.88
CA VAL A 224 16.30 -5.74 -12.66
C VAL A 224 16.86 -6.82 -11.74
N ALA A 225 17.71 -6.42 -10.80
CA ALA A 225 18.34 -7.32 -9.83
C ALA A 225 18.08 -6.83 -8.39
N PRO A 226 18.08 -7.73 -7.39
CA PRO A 226 18.00 -7.37 -5.98
C PRO A 226 19.08 -6.36 -5.59
N GLY A 227 18.72 -5.37 -4.76
CA GLY A 227 19.58 -4.28 -4.31
C GLY A 227 19.65 -3.08 -5.28
N ALA A 228 19.15 -3.20 -6.52
CA ALA A 228 19.14 -2.09 -7.46
C ALA A 228 18.12 -1.02 -7.04
N ALA A 229 18.53 0.25 -7.11
CA ALA A 229 17.62 1.38 -6.99
C ALA A 229 16.88 1.61 -8.31
N VAL A 230 15.59 1.89 -8.23
CA VAL A 230 14.73 2.21 -9.37
C VAL A 230 13.99 3.51 -9.16
N GLN A 231 13.71 4.21 -10.26
CA GLN A 231 12.86 5.39 -10.27
C GLN A 231 11.43 5.02 -10.69
N ARG A 232 10.46 5.89 -10.38
CA ARG A 232 9.10 5.76 -10.88
C ARG A 232 9.08 5.70 -12.41
N GLY A 233 8.53 4.65 -12.99
CA GLY A 233 8.43 4.45 -14.43
C GLY A 233 9.55 3.61 -15.04
N ASP A 234 10.59 3.25 -14.28
CA ASP A 234 11.66 2.35 -14.75
C ASP A 234 11.09 0.98 -15.09
N ILE A 235 11.62 0.36 -16.14
CA ILE A 235 11.20 -0.96 -16.59
C ILE A 235 11.76 -2.03 -15.63
N LEU A 236 10.86 -2.85 -15.06
CA LEU A 236 11.19 -3.95 -14.17
C LEU A 236 11.33 -5.28 -14.91
N GLY A 237 10.64 -5.39 -16.03
CA GLY A 237 10.56 -6.56 -16.87
C GLY A 237 9.38 -6.50 -17.82
N TYR A 238 8.90 -7.64 -18.27
CA TYR A 238 7.88 -7.73 -19.32
C TYR A 238 6.75 -8.66 -18.89
N ALA A 239 5.53 -8.34 -19.28
CA ALA A 239 4.33 -9.11 -19.00
C ALA A 239 4.41 -10.53 -19.60
N GLY A 240 3.81 -11.47 -18.92
CA GLY A 240 3.75 -12.87 -19.32
C GLY A 240 2.61 -13.60 -18.62
N SER A 241 2.79 -14.92 -18.50
CA SER A 241 1.82 -15.83 -17.88
C SER A 241 2.52 -16.93 -17.09
N THR A 242 3.65 -16.62 -16.44
CA THR A 242 4.40 -17.60 -15.63
C THR A 242 3.75 -17.85 -14.27
N GLY A 243 3.98 -19.01 -13.66
CA GLY A 243 3.38 -19.39 -12.39
C GLY A 243 1.89 -19.73 -12.49
N ARG A 244 1.11 -19.45 -11.43
CA ARG A 244 -0.33 -19.72 -11.40
C ARG A 244 -1.11 -18.64 -12.15
N SER A 245 -1.12 -18.72 -13.47
CA SER A 245 -1.79 -17.78 -14.36
C SER A 245 -2.63 -18.50 -15.42
N THR A 246 -3.72 -17.91 -15.86
CA THR A 246 -4.59 -18.44 -16.93
C THR A 246 -4.35 -17.79 -18.29
N GLY A 247 -3.41 -16.86 -18.38
CA GLY A 247 -3.08 -16.15 -19.62
C GLY A 247 -2.33 -14.85 -19.34
N PRO A 248 -1.79 -14.18 -20.36
CA PRO A 248 -1.01 -12.96 -20.19
C PRO A 248 -1.79 -11.84 -19.50
N HIS A 249 -1.25 -11.36 -18.39
CA HIS A 249 -1.77 -10.22 -17.62
C HIS A 249 -0.70 -9.76 -16.61
N LEU A 250 -0.84 -8.56 -16.08
CA LEU A 250 -0.12 -8.14 -14.90
C LEU A 250 -1.01 -8.32 -13.66
N HIS A 251 -0.56 -9.14 -12.72
CA HIS A 251 -1.02 -9.08 -11.33
C HIS A 251 -0.01 -8.25 -10.53
N TRP A 252 -0.48 -7.20 -9.85
CA TRP A 252 0.38 -6.43 -8.97
C TRP A 252 -0.31 -6.09 -7.65
N VAL A 253 0.50 -5.99 -6.61
CA VAL A 253 0.09 -5.88 -5.21
C VAL A 253 0.75 -4.67 -4.58
N LEU A 254 0.01 -3.95 -3.75
CA LEU A 254 0.58 -3.01 -2.78
C LEU A 254 0.45 -3.59 -1.37
N TYR A 255 1.50 -3.41 -0.59
CA TYR A 255 1.51 -3.66 0.83
C TYR A 255 1.72 -2.37 1.60
N VAL A 256 1.08 -2.28 2.75
CA VAL A 256 1.36 -1.27 3.75
C VAL A 256 1.63 -1.99 5.06
N ASN A 257 2.83 -1.80 5.61
CA ASN A 257 3.29 -2.49 6.83
C ASN A 257 2.95 -4.00 6.80
N GLY A 258 3.33 -4.66 5.70
CA GLY A 258 3.14 -6.10 5.49
C GLY A 258 1.72 -6.57 5.16
N VAL A 259 0.73 -5.68 5.10
CA VAL A 259 -0.68 -6.00 4.81
C VAL A 259 -1.05 -5.57 3.40
N ASN A 260 -1.66 -6.47 2.63
CA ASN A 260 -2.20 -6.15 1.30
C ASN A 260 -3.25 -5.04 1.39
N VAL A 261 -3.10 -4.02 0.54
CA VAL A 261 -4.05 -2.91 0.44
C VAL A 261 -4.50 -2.71 -1.01
N ASN A 262 -5.64 -2.05 -1.18
CA ASN A 262 -6.25 -1.82 -2.49
C ASN A 262 -5.41 -0.83 -3.32
N PRO A 263 -4.77 -1.27 -4.42
CA PRO A 263 -3.99 -0.39 -5.29
C PRO A 263 -4.81 0.75 -5.91
N ALA A 264 -6.12 0.56 -6.11
CA ALA A 264 -6.99 1.59 -6.70
C ALA A 264 -7.20 2.82 -5.78
N GLN A 265 -6.80 2.75 -4.51
CA GLN A 265 -6.74 3.94 -3.64
C GLN A 265 -5.53 4.83 -3.98
N TRP A 266 -4.49 4.27 -4.57
CA TRP A 266 -3.18 4.90 -4.80
C TRP A 266 -2.96 5.30 -6.26
N VAL A 267 -3.60 4.55 -7.17
CA VAL A 267 -3.48 4.75 -8.62
C VAL A 267 -4.87 4.75 -9.24
N LYS A 268 -5.12 5.71 -10.14
CA LYS A 268 -6.37 5.73 -10.90
C LYS A 268 -6.38 4.60 -11.93
N LEU A 269 -7.11 3.53 -11.64
CA LEU A 269 -7.29 2.38 -12.52
C LEU A 269 -8.67 2.42 -13.18
N GLN A 270 -8.73 2.12 -14.48
CA GLN A 270 -9.99 2.03 -15.22
C GLN A 270 -10.43 0.57 -15.32
N PRO A 271 -11.64 0.20 -14.89
CA PRO A 271 -12.19 -1.13 -15.18
C PRO A 271 -12.29 -1.36 -16.69
N CYS A 272 -12.07 -2.60 -17.15
CA CYS A 272 -12.28 -2.95 -18.54
C CYS A 272 -13.78 -2.83 -18.90
N SER A 273 -14.09 -2.25 -20.06
CA SER A 273 -15.43 -2.23 -20.59
C SER A 273 -15.93 -3.67 -20.79
N GLY A 274 -17.05 -4.05 -20.15
CA GLY A 274 -17.59 -5.41 -20.15
C GLY A 274 -17.23 -6.30 -18.95
N ALA A 275 -16.35 -5.87 -18.02
CA ALA A 275 -16.05 -6.63 -16.80
C ALA A 275 -17.16 -6.55 -15.71
N ALA A 276 -18.14 -5.65 -15.87
CA ALA A 276 -19.15 -5.34 -14.85
C ALA A 276 -20.42 -6.23 -14.89
N LYS A 277 -20.48 -7.32 -15.67
CA LYS A 277 -21.65 -8.22 -15.70
C LYS A 277 -21.22 -9.67 -15.84
N LYS A 278 -20.77 -10.32 -14.78
CA LYS A 278 -20.98 -11.74 -14.53
C LYS A 278 -21.30 -11.89 -13.05
N HIS A 279 -22.61 -11.85 -12.78
CA HIS A 279 -23.22 -12.22 -11.50
C HIS A 279 -23.01 -13.70 -11.22
#